data_f3e14716645fc2e120c5b6defba25e85
#
_entry.id   f3e14716645fc2e120c5b6defba25e85
#
_cell.length_a   1.000
_cell.length_b   1.000
_cell.length_c   1.000
_cell.angle_alpha   90.00
_cell.angle_beta   90.00
_cell.angle_gamma   90.00
#
_symmetry.space_group_name_H-M   'P 1'
#
loop_
_entity.id
_entity.type
_entity.pdbx_description
1 polymer ?
#
loop_
_entity_poly.entity_id
_entity_poly.type
_entity_poly.pdbx_seq_one_letter_code
_entity_poly.pdbx_strand_id
1 'polypeptide(L)'
;MKKLITPKIGYMLQRDCLLEWRTILSNAMFGLEIKGKNKKENKEYVEDLLKKYNLYEFKDKYPSELSGGMRQRAALIRTLAIKPKILLLDEAFSALDYQTRIMVTNDIYSILKKENITSIIVTHDISEAISMSDRVLVLSKRPGTIKNIHHIDFEIENRNPINCRESPKFSQYFNTLWRELGVDG
;
A
#
# COMPACT_ATOMS: atom_id res chain seq x y z
N MET A 1 -4.52 21.05 29.24
CA MET A 1 -4.69 20.77 27.80
C MET A 1 -4.47 19.28 27.55
N LYS A 2 -5.50 18.52 27.17
CA LYS A 2 -5.32 17.13 26.72
C LYS A 2 -4.52 17.14 25.42
N LYS A 3 -3.33 16.57 25.43
CA LYS A 3 -2.53 16.36 24.22
C LYS A 3 -3.36 15.46 23.30
N LEU A 4 -3.89 16.00 22.21
CA LEU A 4 -4.52 15.22 21.15
C LEU A 4 -3.45 14.25 20.63
N ILE A 5 -3.57 12.98 20.96
CA ILE A 5 -2.74 11.92 20.39
C ILE A 5 -3.27 11.69 18.98
N THR A 6 -2.78 12.49 18.04
CA THR A 6 -3.03 12.23 16.61
C THR A 6 -2.34 10.91 16.25
N PRO A 7 -3.08 9.92 15.75
CA PRO A 7 -2.46 8.69 15.29
C PRO A 7 -1.42 9.03 14.22
N LYS A 8 -0.27 8.34 14.24
CA LYS A 8 0.72 8.50 13.18
C LYS A 8 0.13 7.93 11.90
N ILE A 9 -0.17 8.76 10.95
CA ILE A 9 -0.68 8.38 9.64
C ILE A 9 0.47 8.39 8.66
N GLY A 10 0.63 7.29 7.94
CA GLY A 10 1.46 7.18 6.75
C GLY A 10 0.60 7.44 5.51
N TYR A 11 1.15 8.07 4.49
CA TYR A 11 0.46 8.35 3.25
C TYR A 11 1.32 7.96 2.06
N MET A 12 0.79 7.15 1.18
CA MET A 12 1.41 6.72 -0.07
C MET A 12 0.56 7.19 -1.23
N LEU A 13 1.15 8.04 -2.05
CA LEU A 13 0.52 8.67 -3.21
C LEU A 13 0.57 7.74 -4.43
N GLN A 14 -0.21 8.06 -5.45
CA GLN A 14 -0.23 7.42 -6.75
C GLN A 14 1.17 7.31 -7.38
N ARG A 15 1.97 8.36 -7.27
CA ARG A 15 3.39 8.32 -7.64
C ARG A 15 4.22 8.00 -6.41
N ASP A 16 5.32 7.28 -6.59
CA ASP A 16 6.23 6.92 -5.50
C ASP A 16 6.83 8.13 -4.78
N CYS A 17 6.92 9.27 -5.47
CA CYS A 17 7.47 10.53 -4.95
C CYS A 17 8.82 10.34 -4.26
N LEU A 18 9.64 9.43 -4.75
CA LEU A 18 11.02 9.30 -4.32
C LEU A 18 11.83 10.51 -4.80
N LEU A 19 12.76 10.95 -3.97
CA LEU A 19 13.66 12.05 -4.30
C LEU A 19 14.75 11.50 -5.21
N GLU A 20 14.76 11.87 -6.49
CA GLU A 20 15.64 11.30 -7.51
C GLU A 20 17.13 11.52 -7.23
N TRP A 21 17.48 12.59 -6.47
CA TRP A 21 18.85 12.91 -6.07
C TRP A 21 19.31 12.24 -4.77
N ARG A 22 18.48 11.38 -4.19
CA ARG A 22 18.78 10.63 -2.97
C ARG A 22 18.84 9.13 -3.25
N THR A 23 19.73 8.43 -2.57
CA THR A 23 19.76 6.98 -2.58
C THR A 23 18.50 6.39 -1.98
N ILE A 24 18.24 5.11 -2.20
CA ILE A 24 17.08 4.40 -1.64
C ILE A 24 17.10 4.43 -0.11
N LEU A 25 18.25 4.20 0.52
CA LEU A 25 18.39 4.32 1.96
C LEU A 25 18.07 5.74 2.44
N SER A 26 18.61 6.75 1.77
CA SER A 26 18.37 8.15 2.12
C SER A 26 16.90 8.55 1.91
N ASN A 27 16.24 8.03 0.88
CA ASN A 27 14.79 8.18 0.70
C ASN A 27 14.02 7.54 1.85
N ALA A 28 14.36 6.31 2.23
CA ALA A 28 13.70 5.59 3.32
C ALA A 28 13.85 6.29 4.68
N MET A 29 15.00 6.92 4.91
CA MET A 29 15.29 7.69 6.14
C MET A 29 14.60 9.05 6.19
N PHE A 30 14.11 9.59 5.08
CA PHE A 30 13.68 10.99 4.95
C PHE A 30 12.64 11.42 6.00
N GLY A 31 11.62 10.61 6.25
CA GLY A 31 10.61 10.92 7.26
C GLY A 31 11.15 10.94 8.71
N LEU A 32 12.21 10.20 8.98
CA LEU A 32 12.90 10.19 10.28
C LEU A 32 13.82 11.41 10.42
N GLU A 33 14.49 11.82 9.33
CA GLU A 33 15.32 13.04 9.30
C GLU A 33 14.49 14.28 9.64
N ILE A 34 13.34 14.47 8.97
CA ILE A 34 12.44 15.61 9.25
C ILE A 34 12.01 15.65 10.72
N LYS A 35 11.87 14.48 11.36
CA LYS A 35 11.50 14.38 12.78
C LYS A 35 12.70 14.52 13.73
N GLY A 36 13.88 14.84 13.23
CA GLY A 36 15.10 14.92 14.03
C GLY A 36 15.53 13.57 14.63
N LYS A 37 15.10 12.47 14.01
CA LYS A 37 15.37 11.10 14.48
C LYS A 37 16.43 10.40 13.64
N ASN A 38 17.40 11.12 13.11
CA ASN A 38 18.48 10.55 12.31
C ASN A 38 19.57 9.93 13.22
N LYS A 39 19.18 8.96 14.05
CA LYS A 39 20.08 8.22 14.93
C LYS A 39 20.50 6.90 14.29
N LYS A 40 21.65 6.36 14.72
CA LYS A 40 22.19 5.07 14.26
C LYS A 40 21.14 3.94 14.35
N GLU A 41 20.43 3.85 15.48
CA GLU A 41 19.37 2.85 15.71
C GLU A 41 18.24 2.91 14.66
N ASN A 42 17.87 4.12 14.22
CA ASN A 42 16.84 4.28 13.20
C ASN A 42 17.34 3.89 11.81
N LYS A 43 18.64 4.10 11.54
CA LYS A 43 19.27 3.65 10.30
C LYS A 43 19.30 2.12 10.24
N GLU A 44 19.71 1.46 11.31
CA GLU A 44 19.70 -0.01 11.43
C GLU A 44 18.30 -0.57 11.21
N TYR A 45 17.27 0.03 11.83
CA TYR A 45 15.88 -0.35 11.62
C TYR A 45 15.43 -0.20 10.15
N VAL A 46 15.80 0.88 9.48
CA VAL A 46 15.46 1.08 8.05
C VAL A 46 16.22 0.10 7.16
N GLU A 47 17.48 -0.18 7.47
CA GLU A 47 18.25 -1.21 6.75
C GLU A 47 17.62 -2.60 6.93
N ASP A 48 17.10 -2.91 8.11
CA ASP A 48 16.36 -4.17 8.35
C ASP A 48 15.05 -4.24 7.57
N LEU A 49 14.32 -3.12 7.44
CA LEU A 49 13.17 -3.05 6.53
C LEU A 49 13.59 -3.30 5.07
N LEU A 50 14.69 -2.69 4.63
CA LEU A 50 15.20 -2.90 3.27
C LEU A 50 15.58 -4.37 3.03
N LYS A 51 16.21 -5.05 4.01
CA LYS A 51 16.51 -6.49 3.93
C LYS A 51 15.24 -7.32 3.88
N LYS A 52 14.30 -7.05 4.79
CA LYS A 52 13.04 -7.77 4.94
C LYS A 52 12.19 -7.74 3.66
N TYR A 53 12.34 -6.67 2.86
CA TYR A 53 11.56 -6.43 1.64
C TYR A 53 12.39 -6.45 0.36
N ASN A 54 13.57 -7.13 0.40
CA ASN A 54 14.43 -7.43 -0.74
C ASN A 54 14.89 -6.18 -1.51
N LEU A 55 15.23 -5.11 -0.79
CA LEU A 55 15.78 -3.89 -1.36
C LEU A 55 17.15 -3.49 -0.78
N TYR A 56 17.71 -4.30 0.11
CA TYR A 56 18.97 -3.95 0.78
C TYR A 56 20.14 -3.80 -0.19
N GLU A 57 20.26 -4.68 -1.18
CA GLU A 57 21.32 -4.64 -2.20
C GLU A 57 21.24 -3.36 -3.07
N PHE A 58 20.09 -2.69 -3.05
CA PHE A 58 19.83 -1.47 -3.81
C PHE A 58 19.86 -0.21 -2.93
N LYS A 59 20.26 -0.31 -1.67
CA LYS A 59 20.19 0.80 -0.70
C LYS A 59 20.97 2.03 -1.13
N ASP A 60 22.09 1.84 -1.83
CA ASP A 60 22.97 2.90 -2.29
C ASP A 60 22.68 3.35 -3.74
N LYS A 61 21.70 2.72 -4.39
CA LYS A 61 21.20 3.07 -5.72
C LYS A 61 20.25 4.26 -5.68
N TYR A 62 20.09 4.92 -6.82
CA TYR A 62 19.12 6.01 -7.00
C TYR A 62 17.79 5.48 -7.56
N PRO A 63 16.65 6.21 -7.39
CA PRO A 63 15.36 5.77 -7.90
C PRO A 63 15.35 5.43 -9.39
N SER A 64 16.09 6.17 -10.22
CA SER A 64 16.20 5.94 -11.66
C SER A 64 16.82 4.58 -12.05
N GLU A 65 17.50 3.93 -11.11
CA GLU A 65 18.14 2.61 -11.33
C GLU A 65 17.21 1.44 -10.91
N LEU A 66 16.01 1.72 -10.43
CA LEU A 66 15.06 0.73 -9.92
C LEU A 66 13.89 0.50 -10.89
N SER A 67 13.36 -0.73 -10.92
CA SER A 67 12.09 -1.01 -11.59
C SER A 67 10.92 -0.32 -10.88
N GLY A 68 9.79 -0.15 -11.57
CA GLY A 68 8.59 0.48 -11.00
C GLY A 68 8.12 -0.19 -9.70
N GLY A 69 8.11 -1.53 -9.66
CA GLY A 69 7.75 -2.27 -8.46
C GLY A 69 8.74 -2.11 -7.30
N MET A 70 10.03 -2.00 -7.61
CA MET A 70 11.06 -1.70 -6.59
C MET A 70 10.88 -0.29 -6.04
N ARG A 71 10.57 0.70 -6.89
CA ARG A 71 10.28 2.08 -6.49
C ARG A 71 9.08 2.14 -5.55
N GLN A 72 7.99 1.42 -5.86
CA GLN A 72 6.80 1.36 -4.99
C GLN A 72 7.12 0.72 -3.63
N ARG A 73 7.89 -0.36 -3.59
CA ARG A 73 8.36 -0.95 -2.32
C ARG A 73 9.24 0.02 -1.54
N ALA A 74 10.13 0.76 -2.19
CA ALA A 74 10.96 1.77 -1.53
C ALA A 74 10.12 2.91 -0.93
N ALA A 75 9.09 3.38 -1.64
CA ALA A 75 8.15 4.39 -1.15
C ALA A 75 7.34 3.88 0.06
N LEU A 76 6.93 2.61 0.03
CA LEU A 76 6.29 1.98 1.19
C LEU A 76 7.24 1.92 2.39
N ILE A 77 8.48 1.46 2.20
CA ILE A 77 9.49 1.40 3.28
C ILE A 77 9.72 2.78 3.89
N ARG A 78 9.85 3.84 3.07
CA ARG A 78 9.93 5.22 3.54
C ARG A 78 8.76 5.59 4.45
N THR A 79 7.56 5.13 4.08
CA THR A 79 6.34 5.40 4.86
C THR A 79 6.30 4.55 6.14
N LEU A 80 6.73 3.30 6.08
CA LEU A 80 6.81 2.40 7.24
C LEU A 80 7.88 2.83 8.26
N ALA A 81 8.96 3.45 7.81
CA ALA A 81 10.06 3.90 8.65
C ALA A 81 9.61 4.82 9.80
N ILE A 82 8.55 5.60 9.59
CA ILE A 82 7.98 6.45 10.65
C ILE A 82 7.06 5.71 11.62
N LYS A 83 6.90 4.39 11.47
CA LYS A 83 6.04 3.51 12.28
C LYS A 83 4.60 4.05 12.37
N PRO A 84 3.87 4.13 11.25
CA PRO A 84 2.50 4.61 11.24
C PRO A 84 1.57 3.57 11.91
N LYS A 85 0.45 4.05 12.48
CA LYS A 85 -0.65 3.19 12.94
C LYS A 85 -1.69 2.96 11.86
N ILE A 86 -1.84 3.93 10.96
CA ILE A 86 -2.76 3.90 9.83
C ILE A 86 -1.97 4.24 8.57
N LEU A 87 -2.17 3.49 7.50
CA LEU A 87 -1.59 3.75 6.20
C LEU A 87 -2.69 4.06 5.19
N LEU A 88 -2.57 5.20 4.52
CA LEU A 88 -3.43 5.58 3.40
C LEU A 88 -2.69 5.27 2.11
N LEU A 89 -3.29 4.49 1.22
CA LEU A 89 -2.80 4.13 -0.10
C LEU A 89 -3.77 4.75 -1.13
N ASP A 90 -3.33 5.79 -1.80
CA ASP A 90 -4.15 6.55 -2.75
C ASP A 90 -3.71 6.23 -4.17
N GLU A 91 -4.46 5.34 -4.84
CA GLU A 91 -4.14 4.82 -6.19
C GLU A 91 -2.68 4.37 -6.35
N ALA A 92 -2.11 3.84 -5.29
CA ALA A 92 -0.68 3.60 -5.16
C ALA A 92 -0.08 2.67 -6.23
N PHE A 93 -0.91 1.91 -6.95
CA PHE A 93 -0.45 0.90 -7.92
C PHE A 93 -0.91 1.20 -9.36
N SER A 94 -1.66 2.27 -9.58
CA SER A 94 -2.27 2.57 -10.89
C SER A 94 -1.25 2.84 -12.02
N ALA A 95 -0.04 3.31 -11.66
CA ALA A 95 1.03 3.60 -12.62
C ALA A 95 1.82 2.35 -13.08
N LEU A 96 1.54 1.16 -12.51
CA LEU A 96 2.22 -0.08 -12.85
C LEU A 96 1.50 -0.83 -13.97
N ASP A 97 2.26 -1.53 -14.82
CA ASP A 97 1.69 -2.50 -15.75
C ASP A 97 0.98 -3.64 -14.98
N TYR A 98 0.12 -4.36 -15.68
CA TYR A 98 -0.76 -5.36 -15.06
C TYR A 98 -0.02 -6.45 -14.27
N GLN A 99 1.04 -7.02 -14.85
CA GLN A 99 1.79 -8.12 -14.21
C GLN A 99 2.54 -7.62 -12.97
N THR A 100 3.27 -6.52 -13.12
CA THR A 100 3.99 -5.88 -12.01
C THR A 100 3.02 -5.48 -10.89
N ARG A 101 1.83 -4.97 -11.24
CA ARG A 101 0.79 -4.59 -10.27
C ARG A 101 0.35 -5.76 -9.41
N ILE A 102 0.05 -6.92 -10.02
CA ILE A 102 -0.34 -8.13 -9.27
C ILE A 102 0.75 -8.54 -8.29
N MET A 103 2.00 -8.57 -8.72
CA MET A 103 3.11 -8.96 -7.85
C MET A 103 3.33 -7.95 -6.72
N VAL A 104 3.33 -6.66 -7.03
CA VAL A 104 3.55 -5.59 -6.05
C VAL A 104 2.40 -5.52 -5.04
N THR A 105 1.14 -5.67 -5.46
CA THR A 105 0.00 -5.69 -4.54
C THR A 105 0.07 -6.89 -3.59
N ASN A 106 0.50 -8.05 -4.08
CA ASN A 106 0.72 -9.24 -3.25
C ASN A 106 1.84 -9.03 -2.21
N ASP A 107 2.96 -8.46 -2.64
CA ASP A 107 4.08 -8.14 -1.74
C ASP A 107 3.64 -7.14 -0.67
N ILE A 108 2.98 -6.05 -1.07
CA ILE A 108 2.54 -4.99 -0.16
C ILE A 108 1.47 -5.50 0.81
N TYR A 109 0.51 -6.31 0.36
CA TYR A 109 -0.45 -6.96 1.24
C TYR A 109 0.25 -7.78 2.33
N SER A 110 1.23 -8.59 1.93
CA SER A 110 2.03 -9.41 2.85
C SER A 110 2.78 -8.55 3.87
N ILE A 111 3.32 -7.41 3.43
CA ILE A 111 3.98 -6.43 4.28
C ILE A 111 3.01 -5.86 5.32
N LEU A 112 1.84 -5.38 4.87
CA LEU A 112 0.84 -4.76 5.74
C LEU A 112 0.31 -5.73 6.80
N LYS A 113 0.04 -6.97 6.41
CA LYS A 113 -0.38 -8.03 7.35
C LYS A 113 0.72 -8.32 8.38
N LYS A 114 1.97 -8.47 7.95
CA LYS A 114 3.12 -8.77 8.81
C LYS A 114 3.44 -7.65 9.80
N GLU A 115 3.26 -6.39 9.39
CA GLU A 115 3.45 -5.22 10.26
C GLU A 115 2.20 -4.90 11.10
N ASN A 116 1.10 -5.63 10.91
CA ASN A 116 -0.19 -5.43 11.59
C ASN A 116 -0.66 -3.96 11.53
N ILE A 117 -0.63 -3.38 10.33
CA ILE A 117 -1.00 -1.98 10.07
C ILE A 117 -2.41 -1.91 9.51
N THR A 118 -3.26 -1.08 10.11
CA THR A 118 -4.56 -0.74 9.52
C THR A 118 -4.32 0.10 8.25
N SER A 119 -4.83 -0.37 7.11
CA SER A 119 -4.70 0.35 5.84
C SER A 119 -6.04 0.76 5.26
N ILE A 120 -6.06 1.91 4.60
CA ILE A 120 -7.18 2.38 3.79
C ILE A 120 -6.65 2.54 2.37
N ILE A 121 -7.28 1.85 1.42
CA ILE A 121 -6.90 1.85 0.01
C ILE A 121 -7.98 2.61 -0.76
N VAL A 122 -7.58 3.62 -1.51
CA VAL A 122 -8.42 4.30 -2.50
C VAL A 122 -7.97 3.82 -3.86
N THR A 123 -8.88 3.21 -4.61
CA THR A 123 -8.61 2.66 -5.94
C THR A 123 -9.86 2.68 -6.80
N HIS A 124 -9.67 2.75 -8.11
CA HIS A 124 -10.72 2.51 -9.10
C HIS A 124 -10.68 1.08 -9.68
N ASP A 125 -9.70 0.27 -9.26
CA ASP A 125 -9.57 -1.14 -9.67
C ASP A 125 -10.34 -2.04 -8.69
N ILE A 126 -11.48 -2.59 -9.15
CA ILE A 126 -12.33 -3.48 -8.37
C ILE A 126 -11.56 -4.72 -7.91
N SER A 127 -10.68 -5.26 -8.78
CA SER A 127 -9.89 -6.45 -8.44
C SER A 127 -8.91 -6.20 -7.31
N GLU A 128 -8.33 -5.02 -7.29
CA GLU A 128 -7.45 -4.55 -6.22
C GLU A 128 -8.22 -4.38 -4.91
N ALA A 129 -9.37 -3.68 -4.95
CA ALA A 129 -10.23 -3.49 -3.79
C ALA A 129 -10.64 -4.82 -3.15
N ILE A 130 -11.09 -5.80 -3.95
CA ILE A 130 -11.53 -7.11 -3.47
C ILE A 130 -10.35 -7.90 -2.89
N SER A 131 -9.23 -7.97 -3.60
CA SER A 131 -8.13 -8.87 -3.21
C SER A 131 -7.35 -8.38 -1.99
N MET A 132 -7.30 -7.07 -1.76
CA MET A 132 -6.48 -6.46 -0.70
C MET A 132 -7.26 -6.06 0.56
N SER A 133 -8.60 -5.99 0.53
CA SER A 133 -9.38 -5.41 1.62
C SER A 133 -10.25 -6.43 2.34
N ASP A 134 -10.47 -6.23 3.63
CA ASP A 134 -11.46 -6.97 4.42
C ASP A 134 -12.87 -6.34 4.29
N ARG A 135 -12.92 -5.07 3.90
CA ARG A 135 -14.17 -4.33 3.63
C ARG A 135 -13.97 -3.39 2.46
N VAL A 136 -14.94 -3.34 1.56
CA VAL A 136 -14.99 -2.43 0.42
C VAL A 136 -16.16 -1.46 0.59
N LEU A 137 -15.86 -0.16 0.58
CA LEU A 137 -16.85 0.89 0.60
C LEU A 137 -17.05 1.39 -0.83
N VAL A 138 -18.29 1.32 -1.32
CA VAL A 138 -18.67 1.87 -2.62
C VAL A 138 -19.20 3.28 -2.43
N LEU A 139 -18.61 4.23 -3.18
CA LEU A 139 -19.04 5.63 -3.16
C LEU A 139 -19.97 5.94 -4.35
N SER A 140 -20.97 6.80 -4.12
CA SER A 140 -21.85 7.30 -5.17
C SER A 140 -21.14 8.30 -6.10
N LYS A 141 -21.77 8.59 -7.24
CA LYS A 141 -21.44 9.78 -8.05
C LYS A 141 -21.66 11.05 -7.20
N ARG A 142 -21.17 12.19 -7.70
CA ARG A 142 -21.26 13.49 -6.98
C ARG A 142 -22.70 13.85 -6.61
N PRO A 143 -22.95 14.31 -5.38
CA PRO A 143 -22.02 14.38 -4.25
C PRO A 143 -21.69 12.97 -3.73
N GLY A 144 -20.37 12.71 -3.43
CA GLY A 144 -19.89 11.42 -2.98
C GLY A 144 -20.45 11.07 -1.59
N THR A 145 -21.24 10.02 -1.52
CA THR A 145 -21.77 9.43 -0.27
C THR A 145 -21.48 7.92 -0.26
N ILE A 146 -21.45 7.31 0.92
CA ILE A 146 -21.33 5.85 1.00
C ILE A 146 -22.62 5.23 0.47
N LYS A 147 -22.50 4.49 -0.62
CA LYS A 147 -23.59 3.76 -1.25
C LYS A 147 -23.80 2.42 -0.56
N ASN A 148 -22.71 1.70 -0.30
CA ASN A 148 -22.75 0.41 0.38
C ASN A 148 -21.40 0.06 1.00
N ILE A 149 -21.39 -0.92 1.92
CA ILE A 149 -20.20 -1.51 2.54
C ILE A 149 -20.27 -3.02 2.41
N HIS A 150 -19.35 -3.60 1.66
CA HIS A 150 -19.24 -5.03 1.46
C HIS A 150 -18.16 -5.62 2.36
N HIS A 151 -18.50 -6.69 3.08
CA HIS A 151 -17.52 -7.52 3.77
C HIS A 151 -16.97 -8.54 2.79
N ILE A 152 -15.65 -8.64 2.71
CA ILE A 152 -14.94 -9.51 1.79
C ILE A 152 -14.33 -10.66 2.57
N ASP A 153 -14.92 -11.85 2.43
CA ASP A 153 -14.42 -13.06 3.08
C ASP A 153 -14.34 -14.21 2.06
N PHE A 154 -13.11 -14.63 1.80
CA PHE A 154 -12.82 -15.71 0.87
C PHE A 154 -12.78 -17.09 1.53
N GLU A 155 -12.79 -17.15 2.87
CA GLU A 155 -12.63 -18.41 3.63
C GLU A 155 -11.34 -19.16 3.23
N ILE A 156 -10.26 -18.42 2.92
CA ILE A 156 -8.96 -18.97 2.53
C ILE A 156 -8.00 -18.79 3.72
N GLU A 157 -7.40 -19.89 4.18
CA GLU A 157 -6.53 -19.91 5.35
C GLU A 157 -5.32 -18.97 5.21
N ASN A 158 -4.64 -18.99 4.08
CA ASN A 158 -3.50 -18.12 3.76
C ASN A 158 -3.88 -17.09 2.72
N ARG A 159 -4.89 -16.27 3.02
CA ARG A 159 -5.37 -15.24 2.11
C ARG A 159 -4.24 -14.31 1.67
N ASN A 160 -4.12 -14.17 0.35
CA ASN A 160 -3.29 -13.17 -0.32
C ASN A 160 -3.97 -12.73 -1.64
N PRO A 161 -3.58 -11.61 -2.26
CA PRO A 161 -4.20 -11.10 -3.48
C PRO A 161 -4.22 -12.08 -4.66
N ILE A 162 -3.24 -12.97 -4.76
CA ILE A 162 -3.18 -13.97 -5.85
C ILE A 162 -4.24 -15.05 -5.63
N ASN A 163 -4.24 -15.72 -4.45
CA ASN A 163 -5.22 -16.79 -4.16
C ASN A 163 -6.66 -16.27 -4.16
N CYS A 164 -6.89 -15.00 -3.78
CA CYS A 164 -8.23 -14.39 -3.87
C CYS A 164 -8.75 -14.41 -5.30
N ARG A 165 -7.89 -14.11 -6.30
CA ARG A 165 -8.26 -14.07 -7.72
C ARG A 165 -8.61 -15.44 -8.29
N GLU A 166 -8.07 -16.52 -7.71
CA GLU A 166 -8.34 -17.90 -8.10
C GLU A 166 -9.64 -18.44 -7.48
N SER A 167 -10.17 -17.78 -6.46
CA SER A 167 -11.38 -18.20 -5.77
C SER A 167 -12.65 -17.96 -6.59
N PRO A 168 -13.61 -18.90 -6.63
CA PRO A 168 -14.92 -18.68 -7.24
C PRO A 168 -15.67 -17.46 -6.65
N LYS A 169 -15.46 -17.16 -5.36
CA LYS A 169 -16.04 -15.98 -4.69
C LYS A 169 -15.57 -14.67 -5.30
N PHE A 170 -14.38 -14.63 -5.92
CA PHE A 170 -13.84 -13.43 -6.53
C PHE A 170 -14.76 -12.87 -7.62
N SER A 171 -15.20 -13.72 -8.54
CA SER A 171 -16.11 -13.33 -9.62
C SER A 171 -17.47 -12.84 -9.07
N GLN A 172 -17.95 -13.43 -7.97
CA GLN A 172 -19.19 -12.98 -7.34
C GLN A 172 -19.07 -11.57 -6.77
N TYR A 173 -18.00 -11.29 -5.99
CA TYR A 173 -17.72 -9.97 -5.48
C TYR A 173 -17.49 -8.94 -6.61
N PHE A 174 -16.73 -9.34 -7.64
CA PHE A 174 -16.45 -8.48 -8.79
C PHE A 174 -17.75 -8.05 -9.48
N ASN A 175 -18.62 -9.01 -9.83
CA ASN A 175 -19.88 -8.72 -10.50
C ASN A 175 -20.82 -7.86 -9.64
N THR A 176 -20.83 -8.07 -8.34
CA THR A 176 -21.64 -7.28 -7.41
C THR A 176 -21.18 -5.82 -7.40
N LEU A 177 -19.88 -5.58 -7.21
CA LEU A 177 -19.31 -4.24 -7.16
C LEU A 177 -19.40 -3.52 -8.52
N TRP A 178 -19.20 -4.27 -9.63
CA TRP A 178 -19.31 -3.74 -10.99
C TRP A 178 -20.71 -3.18 -11.26
N ARG A 179 -21.76 -3.96 -10.95
CA ARG A 179 -23.15 -3.50 -11.09
C ARG A 179 -23.45 -2.30 -10.22
N GLU A 180 -22.94 -2.29 -9.00
CA GLU A 180 -23.19 -1.21 -8.04
C GLU A 180 -22.54 0.11 -8.44
N LEU A 181 -21.37 0.07 -9.07
CA LEU A 181 -20.71 1.25 -9.63
C LEU A 181 -21.45 1.83 -10.85
N GLY A 182 -22.46 1.11 -11.37
CA GLY A 182 -23.28 1.60 -12.47
C GLY A 182 -22.51 1.67 -13.79
N VAL A 183 -21.61 0.72 -14.01
CA VAL A 183 -20.87 0.58 -15.28
C VAL A 183 -21.75 -0.04 -16.38
N ASP A 184 -22.98 -0.44 -16.04
CA ASP A 184 -23.99 -0.90 -16.98
C ASP A 184 -24.73 0.33 -17.55
N GLY A 185 -24.30 0.81 -18.73
CA GLY A 185 -25.02 1.71 -19.63
C GLY A 185 -24.77 3.18 -19.54
#